data_a8a0d0bd2b156f748433086e17eb7d72
#
_entry.id   a8a0d0bd2b156f748433086e17eb7d72
#
_cell.length_a   1.000
_cell.length_b   1.000
_cell.length_c   1.000
_cell.angle_alpha   90.00
_cell.angle_beta   90.00
_cell.angle_gamma   90.00
#
_symmetry.space_group_name_H-M   'P 1'
#
loop_
_entity.id
_entity.type
_entity.pdbx_description
1 polymer ?
#
loop_
_entity_poly.entity_id
_entity_poly.type
_entity_poly.pdbx_seq_one_letter_code
_entity_poly.pdbx_strand_id
1 'polypeptide(L)'
;MQRIFLGDVQGCADELEEILARARREFGNDFELWSVGDLVNRGPHSYRALARVREHVEAGRGQLVLGNHELAVLARWLGVRPAGPSDTMEDLLERPDLDEWCEWLRRRPLALADELGAAPFVMVHAAVAPDWSRAEALAAAREAEARLATPDRAALAAALRERDANFGRLVSCRSALANGGWSSDPPDQLAGAEPWHAAWARAGHDYGVVYGHWAWQGLHVAPRLRGLDTGCVHHGRDRDGFLTAWLPDPRAQDAFAVPDARFWHVRAHRPYYRRR
;
A
#
# COMPACT_ATOMS: atom_id res chain seq x y z
N MET A 1 -4.36 -22.57 1.39
CA MET A 1 -4.13 -21.37 2.22
C MET A 1 -4.82 -20.19 1.57
N GLN A 2 -5.65 -19.42 2.30
CA GLN A 2 -6.35 -18.25 1.78
C GLN A 2 -5.43 -17.03 1.79
N ARG A 3 -5.26 -16.33 0.68
CA ARG A 3 -4.63 -15.01 0.67
C ARG A 3 -5.64 -13.92 0.97
N ILE A 4 -5.26 -12.97 1.81
CA ILE A 4 -6.04 -11.80 2.20
C ILE A 4 -5.23 -10.56 1.86
N PHE A 5 -5.64 -9.83 0.83
CA PHE A 5 -4.98 -8.58 0.43
C PHE A 5 -5.62 -7.42 1.19
N LEU A 6 -4.83 -6.71 1.95
CA LEU A 6 -5.25 -5.64 2.85
C LEU A 6 -4.93 -4.27 2.25
N GLY A 7 -5.93 -3.39 2.19
CA GLY A 7 -5.76 -1.98 1.83
C GLY A 7 -5.08 -1.17 2.93
N ASP A 8 -4.98 0.14 2.71
CA ASP A 8 -4.31 1.10 3.58
C ASP A 8 -4.93 1.13 4.98
N VAL A 9 -4.12 0.87 6.00
CA VAL A 9 -4.56 0.83 7.41
C VAL A 9 -4.42 2.20 8.06
N GLN A 10 -3.33 2.88 7.81
CA GLN A 10 -3.02 4.22 8.30
C GLN A 10 -3.32 4.41 9.80
N GLY A 11 -2.83 3.48 10.64
CA GLY A 11 -3.01 3.52 12.09
C GLY A 11 -4.43 3.19 12.59
N CYS A 12 -5.33 2.72 11.73
CA CYS A 12 -6.66 2.22 12.09
C CYS A 12 -6.55 0.76 12.59
N ALA A 13 -5.83 0.57 13.70
CA ALA A 13 -5.47 -0.76 14.19
C ALA A 13 -6.67 -1.54 14.77
N ASP A 14 -7.72 -0.87 15.21
CA ASP A 14 -8.92 -1.54 15.72
C ASP A 14 -9.65 -2.27 14.57
N GLU A 15 -9.77 -1.63 13.43
CA GLU A 15 -10.36 -2.20 12.21
C GLU A 15 -9.49 -3.35 11.64
N LEU A 16 -8.17 -3.21 11.72
CA LEU A 16 -7.24 -4.29 11.36
C LEU A 16 -7.45 -5.53 12.26
N GLU A 17 -7.58 -5.34 13.57
CA GLU A 17 -7.85 -6.45 14.50
C GLU A 17 -9.20 -7.14 14.20
N GLU A 18 -10.22 -6.40 13.75
CA GLU A 18 -11.49 -6.99 13.35
C GLU A 18 -11.33 -7.86 12.10
N ILE A 19 -10.61 -7.42 11.08
CA ILE A 19 -10.27 -8.24 9.90
C ILE A 19 -9.49 -9.49 10.31
N LEU A 20 -8.46 -9.35 11.14
CA LEU A 20 -7.66 -10.47 11.60
C LEU A 20 -8.46 -11.47 12.46
N ALA A 21 -9.33 -10.98 13.34
CA ALA A 21 -10.22 -11.82 14.12
C ALA A 21 -11.20 -12.59 13.22
N ARG A 22 -11.73 -11.95 12.18
CA ARG A 22 -12.57 -12.60 11.18
C ARG A 22 -11.78 -13.66 10.42
N ALA A 23 -10.57 -13.36 9.96
CA ALA A 23 -9.71 -14.31 9.28
C ALA A 23 -9.43 -15.56 10.12
N ARG A 24 -9.10 -15.37 11.41
CA ARG A 24 -8.90 -16.49 12.34
C ARG A 24 -10.16 -17.33 12.55
N ARG A 25 -11.34 -16.71 12.59
CA ARG A 25 -12.62 -17.47 12.72
C ARG A 25 -12.94 -18.28 11.47
N GLU A 26 -12.67 -17.72 10.26
CA GLU A 26 -13.03 -18.37 8.99
C GLU A 26 -12.00 -19.39 8.53
N PHE A 27 -10.71 -19.12 8.75
CA PHE A 27 -9.60 -19.91 8.21
C PHE A 27 -8.65 -20.49 9.26
N GLY A 28 -8.87 -20.25 10.55
CA GLY A 28 -7.93 -20.64 11.61
C GLY A 28 -6.57 -19.95 11.40
N ASN A 29 -5.53 -20.74 11.19
CA ASN A 29 -4.19 -20.26 10.83
C ASN A 29 -3.85 -20.46 9.35
N ASP A 30 -4.79 -20.92 8.53
CA ASP A 30 -4.58 -21.24 7.11
C ASP A 30 -4.85 -20.04 6.21
N PHE A 31 -4.25 -18.89 6.54
CA PHE A 31 -4.27 -17.69 5.70
C PHE A 31 -2.94 -16.94 5.69
N GLU A 32 -2.72 -16.20 4.62
CA GLU A 32 -1.63 -15.23 4.45
C GLU A 32 -2.18 -13.81 4.35
N LEU A 33 -1.53 -12.86 5.03
CA LEU A 33 -1.86 -11.44 4.99
C LEU A 33 -0.91 -10.71 4.04
N TRP A 34 -1.46 -10.09 2.98
CA TRP A 34 -0.72 -9.33 1.98
C TRP A 34 -1.12 -7.85 2.04
N SER A 35 -0.26 -6.97 2.54
CA SER A 35 -0.56 -5.55 2.70
C SER A 35 0.01 -4.72 1.57
N VAL A 36 -0.81 -3.84 1.00
CA VAL A 36 -0.40 -2.88 -0.03
C VAL A 36 0.39 -1.67 0.50
N GLY A 37 0.74 -1.67 1.81
CA GLY A 37 1.45 -0.56 2.46
C GLY A 37 0.55 0.41 3.20
N ASP A 38 1.12 1.53 3.61
CA ASP A 38 0.45 2.57 4.40
C ASP A 38 -0.24 2.02 5.66
N LEU A 39 0.54 1.32 6.49
CA LEU A 39 0.08 0.81 7.78
C LEU A 39 0.03 1.89 8.84
N VAL A 40 0.86 2.92 8.71
CA VAL A 40 1.16 3.94 9.71
C VAL A 40 0.64 5.30 9.34
N ASN A 41 0.69 6.24 10.30
CA ASN A 41 0.32 7.64 10.14
C ASN A 41 -1.20 7.91 10.02
N ARG A 42 -1.61 9.15 10.15
CA ARG A 42 -3.00 9.65 10.04
C ARG A 42 -3.95 9.15 11.14
N GLY A 43 -3.99 7.89 11.42
CA GLY A 43 -4.77 7.28 12.49
C GLY A 43 -3.99 7.21 13.81
N PRO A 44 -4.63 6.71 14.88
CA PRO A 44 -4.12 6.86 16.24
C PRO A 44 -3.07 5.82 16.67
N HIS A 45 -2.90 4.72 15.94
CA HIS A 45 -2.16 3.55 16.41
C HIS A 45 -1.19 2.99 15.36
N SER A 46 -0.24 3.83 14.91
CA SER A 46 0.77 3.48 13.91
C SER A 46 1.59 2.27 14.31
N TYR A 47 2.12 2.28 15.54
CA TYR A 47 2.90 1.17 16.05
C TYR A 47 2.12 -0.15 16.09
N ARG A 48 0.89 -0.14 16.63
CA ARG A 48 0.09 -1.36 16.76
C ARG A 48 -0.26 -1.96 15.40
N ALA A 49 -0.63 -1.13 14.43
CA ALA A 49 -0.92 -1.58 13.06
C ALA A 49 0.31 -2.23 12.41
N LEU A 50 1.47 -1.55 12.50
CA LEU A 50 2.73 -2.05 11.98
C LEU A 50 3.16 -3.37 12.65
N ALA A 51 3.07 -3.44 13.99
CA ALA A 51 3.45 -4.63 14.75
C ALA A 51 2.63 -5.86 14.35
N ARG A 52 1.32 -5.71 14.16
CA ARG A 52 0.46 -6.81 13.74
C ARG A 52 0.81 -7.36 12.37
N VAL A 53 1.12 -6.51 11.41
CA VAL A 53 1.53 -6.98 10.08
C VAL A 53 2.94 -7.59 10.13
N ARG A 54 3.87 -6.98 10.90
CA ARG A 54 5.21 -7.54 11.11
C ARG A 54 5.17 -8.96 11.69
N GLU A 55 4.32 -9.21 12.70
CA GLU A 55 4.11 -10.56 13.27
C GLU A 55 3.75 -11.60 12.19
N HIS A 56 2.88 -11.25 11.24
CA HIS A 56 2.52 -12.13 10.12
C HIS A 56 3.69 -12.33 9.16
N VAL A 57 4.42 -11.27 8.81
CA VAL A 57 5.58 -11.33 7.91
C VAL A 57 6.69 -12.18 8.51
N GLU A 58 7.04 -11.98 9.77
CA GLU A 58 8.09 -12.74 10.46
C GLU A 58 7.72 -14.21 10.71
N ALA A 59 6.42 -14.48 10.84
CA ALA A 59 5.91 -15.87 10.89
C ALA A 59 5.86 -16.57 9.52
N GLY A 60 6.33 -15.93 8.44
CA GLY A 60 6.28 -16.47 7.07
C GLY A 60 4.85 -16.59 6.50
N ARG A 61 3.90 -15.87 7.06
CA ARG A 61 2.48 -15.85 6.67
C ARG A 61 1.99 -14.44 6.32
N GLY A 62 2.88 -13.60 5.88
CA GLY A 62 2.54 -12.24 5.47
C GLY A 62 3.52 -11.64 4.49
N GLN A 63 3.04 -10.68 3.73
CA GLN A 63 3.79 -9.85 2.81
C GLN A 63 3.41 -8.39 3.02
N LEU A 64 4.37 -7.50 2.87
CA LEU A 64 4.19 -6.06 2.99
C LEU A 64 5.01 -5.36 1.91
N VAL A 65 4.38 -4.53 1.08
CA VAL A 65 5.10 -3.53 0.29
C VAL A 65 5.09 -2.18 1.01
N LEU A 66 6.14 -1.39 0.82
CA LEU A 66 6.21 -0.06 1.44
C LEU A 66 5.30 0.93 0.74
N GLY A 67 4.52 1.67 1.54
CA GLY A 67 3.79 2.83 1.09
C GLY A 67 4.54 4.15 1.38
N ASN A 68 3.98 5.25 0.94
CA ASN A 68 4.59 6.56 1.16
C ASN A 68 4.58 6.97 2.64
N HIS A 69 3.72 6.40 3.46
CA HIS A 69 3.69 6.66 4.91
C HIS A 69 4.80 5.92 5.66
N GLU A 70 5.16 4.69 5.30
CA GLU A 70 6.36 4.02 5.82
C GLU A 70 7.63 4.79 5.44
N LEU A 71 7.72 5.29 4.20
CA LEU A 71 8.84 6.14 3.78
C LEU A 71 8.88 7.48 4.54
N ALA A 72 7.73 8.00 4.97
CA ALA A 72 7.67 9.18 5.83
C ALA A 72 8.23 8.88 7.23
N VAL A 73 7.97 7.70 7.80
CA VAL A 73 8.60 7.25 9.07
C VAL A 73 10.11 7.22 8.92
N LEU A 74 10.63 6.59 7.85
CA LEU A 74 12.08 6.52 7.59
C LEU A 74 12.70 7.92 7.43
N ALA A 75 12.00 8.83 6.73
CA ALA A 75 12.46 10.21 6.54
C ALA A 75 12.45 11.02 7.86
N ARG A 76 11.48 10.77 8.76
CA ARG A 76 11.43 11.35 10.10
C ARG A 76 12.55 10.80 10.99
N TRP A 77 12.77 9.49 10.99
CA TRP A 77 13.85 8.81 11.70
C TRP A 77 15.24 9.36 11.36
N LEU A 78 15.48 9.68 10.08
CA LEU A 78 16.75 10.25 9.61
C LEU A 78 16.83 11.77 9.72
N GLY A 79 15.78 12.44 10.20
CA GLY A 79 15.71 13.90 10.25
C GLY A 79 15.66 14.59 8.87
N VAL A 80 15.29 13.85 7.83
CA VAL A 80 15.21 14.36 6.45
C VAL A 80 13.93 15.14 6.21
N ARG A 81 12.87 14.83 6.95
CA ARG A 81 11.56 15.45 6.86
C ARG A 81 11.11 15.94 8.24
N PRO A 82 10.63 17.19 8.38
CA PRO A 82 9.99 17.65 9.61
C PRO A 82 8.62 16.97 9.80
N ALA A 83 8.04 17.12 10.99
CA ALA A 83 6.66 16.73 11.26
C ALA A 83 5.70 17.48 10.33
N GLY A 84 4.80 16.78 9.68
CA GLY A 84 3.68 17.37 8.95
C GLY A 84 2.53 17.71 9.91
N PRO A 85 1.68 18.68 9.56
CA PRO A 85 0.59 19.14 10.44
C PRO A 85 -0.48 18.06 10.74
N SER A 86 -0.52 17.01 9.94
CA SER A 86 -1.45 15.88 10.08
C SER A 86 -0.74 14.56 10.33
N ASP A 87 0.55 14.58 10.68
CA ASP A 87 1.25 13.36 11.08
C ASP A 87 0.82 12.94 12.49
N THR A 88 0.73 11.63 12.69
CA THR A 88 0.32 10.98 13.95
C THR A 88 1.15 9.71 14.17
N MET A 89 2.47 9.82 14.02
CA MET A 89 3.40 8.69 14.08
C MET A 89 4.17 8.64 15.40
N GLU A 90 3.84 9.49 16.35
CA GLU A 90 4.58 9.66 17.60
C GLU A 90 4.62 8.37 18.43
N ASP A 91 3.53 7.59 18.43
CA ASP A 91 3.44 6.29 19.10
C ASP A 91 4.47 5.25 18.59
N LEU A 92 4.97 5.45 17.37
CA LEU A 92 6.07 4.68 16.78
C LEU A 92 7.42 5.40 16.92
N LEU A 93 7.47 6.71 16.63
CA LEU A 93 8.71 7.48 16.58
C LEU A 93 9.36 7.68 17.96
N GLU A 94 8.59 7.68 19.04
CA GLU A 94 9.07 7.84 20.42
C GLU A 94 9.46 6.51 21.08
N ARG A 95 9.40 5.41 20.34
CA ARG A 95 9.78 4.11 20.88
C ARG A 95 11.29 3.98 21.10
N PRO A 96 11.73 3.32 22.19
CA PRO A 96 13.16 3.08 22.46
C PRO A 96 13.80 2.14 21.42
N ASP A 97 13.01 1.29 20.74
CA ASP A 97 13.43 0.35 19.71
C ASP A 97 13.14 0.85 18.27
N LEU A 98 12.96 2.17 18.08
CA LEU A 98 12.66 2.76 16.76
C LEU A 98 13.69 2.37 15.69
N ASP A 99 14.97 2.33 16.03
CA ASP A 99 16.03 1.95 15.09
C ASP A 99 15.80 0.55 14.51
N GLU A 100 15.36 -0.41 15.33
CA GLU A 100 15.05 -1.77 14.87
C GLU A 100 13.85 -1.77 13.91
N TRP A 101 12.80 -0.99 14.21
CA TRP A 101 11.63 -0.87 13.34
C TRP A 101 11.99 -0.24 11.99
N CYS A 102 12.80 0.81 12.00
CA CYS A 102 13.23 1.47 10.77
C CYS A 102 14.18 0.59 9.94
N GLU A 103 15.11 -0.14 10.60
CA GLU A 103 15.97 -1.11 9.94
C GLU A 103 15.16 -2.28 9.30
N TRP A 104 14.09 -2.70 9.96
CA TRP A 104 13.19 -3.70 9.40
C TRP A 104 12.40 -3.14 8.21
N LEU A 105 11.80 -1.94 8.33
CA LEU A 105 10.99 -1.30 7.29
C LEU A 105 11.80 -1.07 6.01
N ARG A 106 12.98 -0.44 6.09
CA ARG A 106 13.77 -0.08 4.90
C ARG A 106 14.24 -1.25 4.05
N ARG A 107 14.03 -2.47 4.52
CA ARG A 107 14.32 -3.74 3.82
C ARG A 107 13.06 -4.40 3.26
N ARG A 108 11.90 -3.78 3.40
CA ARG A 108 10.68 -4.32 2.79
C ARG A 108 10.62 -3.94 1.33
N PRO A 109 10.01 -4.79 0.49
CA PRO A 109 9.87 -4.54 -0.94
C PRO A 109 8.98 -3.32 -1.23
N LEU A 110 9.17 -2.73 -2.41
CA LEU A 110 8.29 -1.71 -3.00
C LEU A 110 7.29 -2.33 -3.98
N ALA A 111 7.63 -3.49 -4.53
CA ALA A 111 6.72 -4.30 -5.31
C ALA A 111 6.99 -5.79 -5.11
N LEU A 112 5.93 -6.58 -5.16
CA LEU A 112 5.98 -8.04 -5.12
C LEU A 112 5.24 -8.61 -6.31
N ALA A 113 5.70 -9.72 -6.85
CA ALA A 113 4.99 -10.47 -7.88
C ALA A 113 4.82 -11.92 -7.47
N ASP A 114 3.64 -12.46 -7.78
CA ASP A 114 3.30 -13.86 -7.56
C ASP A 114 2.15 -14.24 -8.50
N GLU A 115 1.50 -15.36 -8.27
CA GLU A 115 0.37 -15.87 -9.05
C GLU A 115 -0.81 -16.20 -8.14
N LEU A 116 -2.03 -15.92 -8.64
CA LEU A 116 -3.29 -16.35 -8.05
C LEU A 116 -3.92 -17.40 -8.98
N GLY A 117 -3.70 -18.68 -8.68
CA GLY A 117 -3.96 -19.75 -9.64
C GLY A 117 -3.05 -19.62 -10.85
N ALA A 118 -3.61 -19.39 -12.05
CA ALA A 118 -2.85 -19.13 -13.28
C ALA A 118 -2.73 -17.64 -13.62
N ALA A 119 -3.23 -16.75 -12.76
CA ALA A 119 -3.23 -15.31 -13.00
C ALA A 119 -2.01 -14.63 -12.34
N PRO A 120 -0.96 -14.25 -13.12
CA PRO A 120 0.16 -13.51 -12.56
C PRO A 120 -0.27 -12.12 -12.12
N PHE A 121 0.36 -11.61 -11.05
CA PHE A 121 0.08 -10.25 -10.56
C PHE A 121 1.32 -9.56 -10.01
N VAL A 122 1.21 -8.25 -9.87
CA VAL A 122 2.12 -7.38 -9.11
C VAL A 122 1.30 -6.73 -7.98
N MET A 123 1.81 -6.77 -6.76
CA MET A 123 1.34 -5.95 -5.66
C MET A 123 2.30 -4.77 -5.49
N VAL A 124 1.76 -3.57 -5.48
CA VAL A 124 2.50 -2.31 -5.34
C VAL A 124 1.68 -1.35 -4.48
N HIS A 125 2.31 -0.35 -3.85
CA HIS A 125 1.52 0.58 -3.05
C HIS A 125 0.65 1.51 -3.92
N ALA A 126 1.22 2.23 -4.89
CA ALA A 126 0.46 3.22 -5.65
C ALA A 126 0.23 2.82 -7.12
N ALA A 127 1.28 2.69 -7.92
CA ALA A 127 1.13 2.47 -9.35
C ALA A 127 2.33 1.77 -9.99
N VAL A 128 2.08 1.17 -11.15
CA VAL A 128 3.10 0.77 -12.12
C VAL A 128 3.02 1.67 -13.35
N ALA A 129 4.09 1.76 -14.15
CA ALA A 129 4.00 2.52 -15.41
C ALA A 129 3.07 1.81 -16.40
N PRO A 130 2.31 2.56 -17.21
CA PRO A 130 1.36 1.98 -18.15
C PRO A 130 1.97 1.03 -19.17
N ASP A 131 3.24 1.19 -19.49
CA ASP A 131 3.99 0.42 -20.49
C ASP A 131 4.89 -0.66 -19.88
N TRP A 132 4.96 -0.78 -18.55
CA TRP A 132 5.83 -1.75 -17.92
C TRP A 132 5.27 -3.16 -17.99
N SER A 133 6.09 -4.09 -18.44
CA SER A 133 5.92 -5.51 -18.16
C SER A 133 6.09 -5.80 -16.66
N ARG A 134 5.64 -6.97 -16.21
CA ARG A 134 5.86 -7.44 -14.84
C ARG A 134 7.36 -7.41 -14.45
N ALA A 135 8.23 -7.78 -15.36
CA ALA A 135 9.67 -7.79 -15.13
C ALA A 135 10.26 -6.38 -14.95
N GLU A 136 9.80 -5.41 -15.74
CA GLU A 136 10.23 -4.01 -15.63
C GLU A 136 9.72 -3.37 -14.34
N ALA A 137 8.47 -3.63 -13.93
CA ALA A 137 7.93 -3.17 -12.66
C ALA A 137 8.78 -3.65 -11.47
N LEU A 138 9.16 -4.93 -11.46
CA LEU A 138 10.02 -5.50 -10.42
C LEU A 138 11.47 -5.00 -10.51
N ALA A 139 11.99 -4.73 -11.72
CA ALA A 139 13.33 -4.17 -11.89
C ALA A 139 13.41 -2.76 -11.30
N ALA A 140 12.43 -1.91 -11.61
CA ALA A 140 12.32 -0.57 -11.05
C ALA A 140 12.18 -0.58 -9.51
N ALA A 141 11.40 -1.51 -8.96
CA ALA A 141 11.28 -1.68 -7.52
C ALA A 141 12.62 -2.08 -6.88
N ARG A 142 13.32 -3.08 -7.43
CA ARG A 142 14.62 -3.54 -6.91
C ARG A 142 15.69 -2.46 -6.93
N GLU A 143 15.70 -1.59 -7.94
CA GLU A 143 16.62 -0.46 -8.00
C GLU A 143 16.39 0.51 -6.84
N ALA A 144 15.15 0.88 -6.58
CA ALA A 144 14.80 1.75 -5.45
C ALA A 144 15.02 1.05 -4.08
N GLU A 145 14.71 -0.23 -3.97
CA GLU A 145 14.95 -1.05 -2.78
C GLU A 145 16.43 -1.14 -2.43
N ALA A 146 17.31 -1.29 -3.42
CA ALA A 146 18.75 -1.28 -3.20
C ALA A 146 19.25 0.05 -2.61
N ARG A 147 18.65 1.18 -3.00
CA ARG A 147 18.93 2.50 -2.41
C ARG A 147 18.42 2.62 -0.97
N LEU A 148 17.28 2.00 -0.63
CA LEU A 148 16.77 1.95 0.73
C LEU A 148 17.57 0.99 1.63
N ALA A 149 18.11 -0.09 1.06
CA ALA A 149 18.86 -1.10 1.81
C ALA A 149 20.32 -0.69 2.10
N THR A 150 20.80 0.45 1.57
CA THR A 150 22.19 0.90 1.76
C THR A 150 22.54 1.06 3.25
N PRO A 151 23.72 0.59 3.70
CA PRO A 151 24.17 0.82 5.09
C PRO A 151 24.59 2.27 5.34
N ASP A 152 24.85 3.05 4.29
CA ASP A 152 25.22 4.46 4.40
C ASP A 152 23.97 5.31 4.68
N ARG A 153 23.90 5.87 5.90
CA ARG A 153 22.78 6.72 6.33
C ARG A 153 22.65 8.01 5.51
N ALA A 154 23.76 8.56 5.00
CA ALA A 154 23.71 9.75 4.16
C ALA A 154 23.12 9.43 2.78
N ALA A 155 23.52 8.31 2.17
CA ALA A 155 22.97 7.81 0.93
C ALA A 155 21.48 7.44 1.08
N LEU A 156 21.09 6.81 2.19
CA LEU A 156 19.68 6.52 2.52
C LEU A 156 18.86 7.82 2.64
N ALA A 157 19.40 8.81 3.35
CA ALA A 157 18.77 10.11 3.50
C ALA A 157 18.60 10.81 2.13
N ALA A 158 19.60 10.73 1.24
CA ALA A 158 19.51 11.25 -0.12
C ALA A 158 18.44 10.52 -0.92
N ALA A 159 18.38 9.18 -0.87
CA ALA A 159 17.36 8.39 -1.55
C ALA A 159 15.92 8.77 -1.14
N LEU A 160 15.71 9.10 0.13
CA LEU A 160 14.39 9.52 0.64
C LEU A 160 14.02 10.97 0.28
N ARG A 161 15.02 11.86 0.08
CA ARG A 161 14.79 13.24 -0.40
C ARG A 161 14.55 13.30 -1.90
N GLU A 162 15.37 12.58 -2.66
CA GLU A 162 15.49 12.64 -4.10
C GLU A 162 14.97 11.35 -4.73
N ARG A 163 13.69 11.06 -4.50
CA ARG A 163 13.04 9.92 -5.16
C ARG A 163 13.06 10.14 -6.66
N ASP A 164 13.69 9.23 -7.39
CA ASP A 164 13.59 9.24 -8.85
C ASP A 164 12.16 8.97 -9.32
N ALA A 165 11.93 9.15 -10.64
CA ALA A 165 10.59 9.04 -11.20
C ALA A 165 9.96 7.66 -10.98
N ASN A 166 10.74 6.58 -11.06
CA ASN A 166 10.24 5.21 -10.89
C ASN A 166 9.91 4.92 -9.42
N PHE A 167 10.80 5.28 -8.50
CA PHE A 167 10.55 5.15 -7.07
C PHE A 167 9.30 5.94 -6.65
N GLY A 168 9.21 7.22 -7.06
CA GLY A 168 8.05 8.05 -6.77
C GLY A 168 6.75 7.48 -7.32
N ARG A 169 6.77 6.89 -8.53
CA ARG A 169 5.63 6.26 -9.17
C ARG A 169 5.08 5.10 -8.35
N LEU A 170 5.96 4.20 -7.91
CA LEU A 170 5.57 3.01 -7.13
C LEU A 170 4.84 3.35 -5.83
N VAL A 171 5.10 4.53 -5.25
CA VAL A 171 4.59 4.88 -3.91
C VAL A 171 3.69 6.11 -3.85
N SER A 172 3.51 6.87 -4.94
CA SER A 172 2.78 8.15 -4.86
C SER A 172 1.95 8.50 -6.09
N CYS A 173 2.05 7.76 -7.19
CA CYS A 173 1.38 8.09 -8.45
C CYS A 173 -0.14 7.90 -8.38
N ARG A 174 -0.88 8.89 -8.90
CA ARG A 174 -2.32 8.83 -9.17
C ARG A 174 -2.64 9.03 -10.64
N SER A 175 -1.86 9.87 -11.31
CA SER A 175 -2.13 10.29 -12.68
C SER A 175 -1.02 9.88 -13.64
N ALA A 176 -1.39 9.38 -14.81
CA ALA A 176 -0.55 9.31 -15.98
C ALA A 176 -0.68 10.60 -16.79
N LEU A 177 0.43 11.12 -17.28
CA LEU A 177 0.50 12.33 -18.08
C LEU A 177 0.70 12.01 -19.56
N ALA A 178 0.21 12.86 -20.45
CA ALA A 178 0.31 12.67 -21.91
C ALA A 178 1.74 12.55 -22.46
N ASN A 179 2.73 13.08 -21.72
CA ASN A 179 4.15 12.98 -22.05
C ASN A 179 4.85 11.71 -21.54
N GLY A 180 4.09 10.72 -21.05
CA GLY A 180 4.62 9.49 -20.43
C GLY A 180 5.06 9.66 -18.95
N GLY A 181 4.98 10.88 -18.42
CA GLY A 181 5.23 11.18 -17.01
C GLY A 181 4.09 10.72 -16.09
N TRP A 182 4.19 11.11 -14.82
CA TRP A 182 3.18 10.84 -13.80
C TRP A 182 3.07 12.00 -12.80
N SER A 183 1.97 12.03 -12.01
CA SER A 183 1.81 12.96 -10.89
C SER A 183 1.18 12.25 -9.69
N SER A 184 1.49 12.76 -8.49
CA SER A 184 0.80 12.42 -7.25
C SER A 184 -0.56 13.12 -7.11
N ASP A 185 -0.80 14.17 -7.89
CA ASP A 185 -2.09 14.85 -7.89
C ASP A 185 -3.13 14.02 -8.65
N PRO A 186 -4.39 14.06 -8.23
CA PRO A 186 -5.45 13.35 -8.94
C PRO A 186 -5.71 13.98 -10.32
N PRO A 187 -6.19 13.19 -11.32
CA PRO A 187 -6.28 13.63 -12.71
C PRO A 187 -7.28 14.77 -12.96
N ASP A 188 -8.28 14.95 -12.10
CA ASP A 188 -9.23 16.06 -12.16
C ASP A 188 -8.61 17.43 -11.81
N GLN A 189 -7.42 17.43 -11.25
CA GLN A 189 -6.63 18.64 -10.94
C GLN A 189 -5.57 18.98 -12.01
N LEU A 190 -5.43 18.15 -13.04
CA LEU A 190 -4.35 18.25 -14.01
C LEU A 190 -4.88 18.19 -15.45
N ALA A 191 -4.61 19.23 -16.23
CA ALA A 191 -5.02 19.27 -17.63
C ALA A 191 -4.34 18.15 -18.45
N GLY A 192 -5.14 17.34 -19.16
CA GLY A 192 -4.65 16.27 -20.01
C GLY A 192 -4.10 15.03 -19.27
N ALA A 193 -4.30 14.96 -17.97
CA ALA A 193 -3.98 13.77 -17.18
C ALA A 193 -5.17 12.80 -17.12
N GLU A 194 -4.85 11.55 -16.87
CA GLU A 194 -5.84 10.50 -16.63
C GLU A 194 -5.43 9.61 -15.46
N PRO A 195 -6.37 8.83 -14.87
CA PRO A 195 -6.01 7.85 -13.86
C PRO A 195 -4.94 6.88 -14.40
N TRP A 196 -3.86 6.65 -13.63
CA TRP A 196 -2.76 5.78 -14.07
C TRP A 196 -3.26 4.39 -14.51
N HIS A 197 -4.24 3.83 -13.77
CA HIS A 197 -4.80 2.51 -14.03
C HIS A 197 -5.61 2.45 -15.34
N ALA A 198 -6.19 3.57 -15.80
CA ALA A 198 -6.87 3.64 -17.09
C ALA A 198 -5.84 3.57 -18.24
N ALA A 199 -4.74 4.30 -18.13
CA ALA A 199 -3.63 4.19 -19.07
C ALA A 199 -3.04 2.78 -19.10
N TRP A 200 -2.83 2.16 -17.92
CA TRP A 200 -2.32 0.81 -17.79
C TRP A 200 -3.27 -0.24 -18.41
N ALA A 201 -4.58 -0.13 -18.15
CA ALA A 201 -5.57 -1.06 -18.71
C ALA A 201 -5.63 -1.03 -20.24
N ARG A 202 -5.41 0.14 -20.85
CA ARG A 202 -5.36 0.27 -22.33
C ARG A 202 -4.14 -0.39 -22.95
N ALA A 203 -3.05 -0.50 -22.22
CA ALA A 203 -1.83 -1.15 -22.71
C ALA A 203 -1.98 -2.68 -22.85
N GLY A 204 -2.93 -3.30 -22.17
CA GLY A 204 -3.31 -4.70 -22.39
C GLY A 204 -2.29 -5.70 -21.83
N HIS A 205 -2.08 -5.67 -20.52
CA HIS A 205 -1.12 -6.53 -19.83
C HIS A 205 -1.64 -7.94 -19.55
N ASP A 206 -0.71 -8.89 -19.47
CA ASP A 206 -0.98 -10.29 -19.11
C ASP A 206 -1.00 -10.55 -17.59
N TYR A 207 -0.68 -9.54 -16.76
CA TYR A 207 -0.68 -9.63 -15.30
C TYR A 207 -1.72 -8.71 -14.66
N GLY A 208 -2.06 -8.97 -13.40
CA GLY A 208 -2.93 -8.11 -12.60
C GLY A 208 -2.13 -7.16 -11.69
N VAL A 209 -2.78 -6.10 -11.19
CA VAL A 209 -2.20 -5.19 -10.19
C VAL A 209 -3.11 -5.06 -8.98
N VAL A 210 -2.54 -5.29 -7.78
CA VAL A 210 -3.18 -5.03 -6.49
C VAL A 210 -2.49 -3.82 -5.86
N TYR A 211 -3.26 -2.81 -5.46
CA TYR A 211 -2.72 -1.53 -5.00
C TYR A 211 -3.60 -0.82 -3.97
N GLY A 212 -3.07 0.24 -3.34
CA GLY A 212 -3.72 1.11 -2.37
C GLY A 212 -3.60 2.59 -2.73
N HIS A 213 -3.17 3.43 -1.77
CA HIS A 213 -2.75 4.82 -1.91
C HIS A 213 -3.84 5.85 -2.24
N TRP A 214 -4.86 5.51 -3.00
CA TRP A 214 -5.79 6.50 -3.53
C TRP A 214 -7.16 6.42 -2.86
N ALA A 215 -7.23 6.85 -1.61
CA ALA A 215 -8.46 6.82 -0.78
C ALA A 215 -9.69 7.45 -1.46
N TRP A 216 -9.50 8.54 -2.21
CA TRP A 216 -10.60 9.23 -2.88
C TRP A 216 -11.17 8.48 -4.08
N GLN A 217 -10.42 7.56 -4.66
CA GLN A 217 -10.93 6.62 -5.65
C GLN A 217 -11.93 5.63 -5.03
N GLY A 218 -11.72 5.24 -3.78
CA GLY A 218 -12.45 4.16 -3.13
C GLY A 218 -12.06 2.78 -3.66
N LEU A 219 -12.93 1.79 -3.43
CA LEU A 219 -12.72 0.44 -3.96
C LEU A 219 -12.76 0.46 -5.49
N HIS A 220 -11.67 0.03 -6.12
CA HIS A 220 -11.59 -0.07 -7.57
C HIS A 220 -11.46 -1.53 -8.01
N VAL A 221 -12.50 -2.04 -8.65
CA VAL A 221 -12.59 -3.42 -9.16
C VAL A 221 -12.77 -3.37 -10.66
N ALA A 222 -11.74 -3.74 -11.39
CA ALA A 222 -11.75 -3.81 -12.84
C ALA A 222 -10.99 -5.07 -13.30
N PRO A 223 -11.11 -5.49 -14.58
CA PRO A 223 -10.32 -6.59 -15.11
C PRO A 223 -8.84 -6.39 -14.78
N ARG A 224 -8.22 -7.37 -14.10
CA ARG A 224 -6.83 -7.37 -13.64
C ARG A 224 -6.42 -6.26 -12.66
N LEU A 225 -7.37 -5.49 -12.10
CA LEU A 225 -7.10 -4.38 -11.18
C LEU A 225 -7.89 -4.53 -9.87
N ARG A 226 -7.19 -4.36 -8.74
CA ARG A 226 -7.79 -4.29 -7.39
C ARG A 226 -7.17 -3.15 -6.62
N GLY A 227 -7.86 -2.00 -6.56
CA GLY A 227 -7.51 -0.86 -5.72
C GLY A 227 -8.26 -0.93 -4.40
N LEU A 228 -7.53 -1.06 -3.28
CA LEU A 228 -8.07 -1.46 -1.99
C LEU A 228 -8.16 -0.34 -0.96
N ASP A 229 -7.62 0.86 -1.24
CA ASP A 229 -7.70 1.99 -0.32
C ASP A 229 -9.11 2.59 -0.35
N THR A 230 -9.88 2.32 0.69
CA THR A 230 -11.24 2.80 0.87
C THR A 230 -11.35 3.86 1.98
N GLY A 231 -10.20 4.42 2.37
CA GLY A 231 -10.11 5.61 3.19
C GLY A 231 -10.58 5.43 4.62
N CYS A 232 -10.23 4.34 5.31
CA CYS A 232 -10.60 4.10 6.70
C CYS A 232 -10.32 5.32 7.58
N VAL A 233 -9.10 5.86 7.53
CA VAL A 233 -8.69 7.02 8.32
C VAL A 233 -9.38 8.32 7.90
N HIS A 234 -9.98 8.38 6.72
CA HIS A 234 -10.73 9.53 6.22
C HIS A 234 -12.21 9.52 6.62
N HIS A 235 -12.66 8.54 7.40
CA HIS A 235 -14.02 8.53 7.95
C HIS A 235 -14.31 9.80 8.75
N GLY A 236 -15.47 10.40 8.50
CA GLY A 236 -15.87 11.70 9.07
C GLY A 236 -15.40 12.92 8.27
N ARG A 237 -14.66 12.74 7.16
CA ARG A 237 -14.31 13.80 6.21
C ARG A 237 -15.27 13.81 5.03
N ASP A 238 -16.54 14.13 5.32
CA ASP A 238 -17.63 14.17 4.34
C ASP A 238 -17.87 12.83 3.60
N ARG A 239 -17.38 11.71 4.16
CA ARG A 239 -17.55 10.36 3.63
C ARG A 239 -17.44 9.28 4.70
N ASP A 240 -18.02 8.12 4.43
CA ASP A 240 -17.72 6.90 5.17
C ASP A 240 -16.37 6.34 4.72
N GLY A 241 -15.57 5.89 5.68
CA GLY A 241 -14.29 5.23 5.46
C GLY A 241 -14.35 3.78 5.92
N PHE A 242 -13.66 2.91 5.19
CA PHE A 242 -13.61 1.49 5.47
C PHE A 242 -12.17 0.98 5.38
N LEU A 243 -11.82 0.00 6.21
CA LEU A 243 -10.68 -0.86 5.93
C LEU A 243 -11.16 -2.03 5.08
N THR A 244 -10.59 -2.17 3.89
CA THR A 244 -11.00 -3.17 2.94
C THR A 244 -9.95 -4.27 2.80
N ALA A 245 -10.40 -5.51 2.75
CA ALA A 245 -9.59 -6.65 2.38
C ALA A 245 -10.23 -7.39 1.20
N TRP A 246 -9.40 -7.79 0.23
CA TRP A 246 -9.77 -8.65 -0.89
C TRP A 246 -9.32 -10.09 -0.62
N LEU A 247 -10.23 -11.04 -0.86
CA LEU A 247 -10.01 -12.47 -0.66
C LEU A 247 -10.21 -13.22 -1.98
N PRO A 248 -9.20 -13.27 -2.87
CA PRO A 248 -9.33 -14.00 -4.14
C PRO A 248 -9.73 -15.46 -3.90
N ASP A 249 -10.53 -16.02 -4.81
CA ASP A 249 -10.84 -17.44 -4.75
C ASP A 249 -9.60 -18.26 -5.17
N PRO A 250 -9.03 -19.08 -4.30
CA PRO A 250 -7.87 -19.87 -4.63
C PRO A 250 -8.15 -20.96 -5.69
N ARG A 251 -9.44 -21.20 -6.00
CA ARG A 251 -9.88 -22.19 -6.99
C ARG A 251 -10.30 -21.54 -8.31
N ALA A 252 -10.35 -20.21 -8.38
CA ALA A 252 -10.72 -19.51 -9.61
C ALA A 252 -9.66 -19.71 -10.69
N GLN A 253 -10.09 -19.95 -11.93
CA GLN A 253 -9.18 -19.94 -13.09
C GLN A 253 -8.58 -18.54 -13.32
N ASP A 254 -9.39 -17.51 -13.13
CA ASP A 254 -8.98 -16.10 -13.15
C ASP A 254 -9.47 -15.42 -11.86
N ALA A 255 -8.54 -15.18 -10.96
CA ALA A 255 -8.81 -14.51 -9.69
C ALA A 255 -9.18 -13.02 -9.86
N PHE A 256 -8.89 -12.43 -11.05
CA PHE A 256 -9.20 -11.05 -11.39
C PHE A 256 -10.46 -10.88 -12.23
N ALA A 257 -11.23 -11.94 -12.46
CA ALA A 257 -12.50 -11.84 -13.16
C ALA A 257 -13.45 -10.85 -12.48
N VAL A 258 -14.30 -10.19 -13.29
CA VAL A 258 -15.35 -9.28 -12.80
C VAL A 258 -16.70 -9.76 -13.31
N PRO A 259 -17.78 -9.62 -12.53
CA PRO A 259 -17.85 -9.01 -11.19
C PRO A 259 -17.13 -9.84 -10.13
N ASP A 260 -16.59 -9.16 -9.12
CA ASP A 260 -15.94 -9.79 -7.97
C ASP A 260 -16.52 -9.17 -6.68
N ALA A 261 -17.07 -10.03 -5.82
CA ALA A 261 -17.70 -9.63 -4.56
C ALA A 261 -16.93 -10.15 -3.33
N ARG A 262 -15.71 -10.64 -3.51
CA ARG A 262 -14.94 -11.28 -2.44
C ARG A 262 -14.15 -10.26 -1.62
N PHE A 263 -14.87 -9.32 -1.02
CA PHE A 263 -14.29 -8.28 -0.19
C PHE A 263 -14.88 -8.31 1.22
N TRP A 264 -14.05 -8.01 2.19
CA TRP A 264 -14.47 -7.61 3.53
C TRP A 264 -14.29 -6.11 3.68
N HIS A 265 -15.28 -5.48 4.27
CA HIS A 265 -15.27 -4.06 4.59
C HIS A 265 -15.56 -3.90 6.08
N VAL A 266 -14.59 -3.36 6.81
CA VAL A 266 -14.78 -2.94 8.20
C VAL A 266 -14.93 -1.42 8.18
N ARG A 267 -16.12 -0.94 8.58
CA ARG A 267 -16.34 0.51 8.69
C ARG A 267 -15.48 1.06 9.81
N ALA A 268 -14.87 2.21 9.59
CA ALA A 268 -14.11 2.90 10.62
C ALA A 268 -14.96 3.09 11.88
N HIS A 269 -14.44 2.69 13.03
CA HIS A 269 -15.17 2.64 14.30
C HIS A 269 -15.53 4.04 14.83
N ARG A 270 -14.82 5.07 14.35
CA ARG A 270 -15.02 6.48 14.76
C ARG A 270 -14.54 7.42 13.66
N PRO A 271 -14.98 8.68 13.66
CA PRO A 271 -14.38 9.71 12.85
C PRO A 271 -12.93 9.94 13.29
N TYR A 272 -11.97 9.57 12.42
CA TYR A 272 -10.54 9.81 12.65
C TYR A 272 -10.15 11.23 12.21
N TYR A 273 -10.79 11.72 11.15
CA TYR A 273 -10.57 13.09 10.70
C TYR A 273 -11.29 14.07 11.61
N ARG A 274 -10.52 14.86 12.36
CA ARG A 274 -11.04 16.01 13.10
C ARG A 274 -10.75 17.27 12.28
N ARG A 275 -11.79 18.01 11.90
CA ARG A 275 -11.61 19.40 11.46
C ARG A 275 -10.98 20.16 12.65
N ARG A 276 -9.78 20.71 12.46
CA ARG A 276 -9.20 21.68 13.37
C ARG A 276 -9.83 23.04 13.15
#